data_38d801f0f2d3447ce7312aa585de6f4b
#
_entry.id   38d801f0f2d3447ce7312aa585de6f4b
#
_cell.length_a   1.000
_cell.length_b   1.000
_cell.length_c   1.000
_cell.angle_alpha   90.00
_cell.angle_beta   90.00
_cell.angle_gamma   90.00
#
_symmetry.space_group_name_H-M   'P 1'
#
loop_
_entity.id
_entity.type
_entity.pdbx_description
1 polymer ?
#
loop_
_entity_poly.entity_id
_entity_poly.type
_entity_poly.pdbx_seq_one_letter_code
_entity_poly.pdbx_strand_id
1 'polypeptide(L)'
;MPINVRFIGKKKNISYIKLSSFLYGNKNVIDSTFLSNIKNIRNSKGLIIDLRENRGGSDASWNMIADYLLKEKEYTVPVKAYSRKYIPAYIEFGKYIPELNDFTKGTAMEEIKYSNYINKVADSLKLEQPLIILTGKYCGSSTENFIMLMKYVKKALIIGETTAACCSSPKFYSINDFLGFQISSVKYVLLDGTQPNDVGITPDINVREEYKDYCKGYDRALMTALEKLDNI
;
A
#
# COMPACT_ATOMS: atom_id res chain seq x y z
N MET A 1 -10.84 7.37 13.66
CA MET A 1 -11.54 7.18 12.39
C MET A 1 -10.54 6.67 11.36
N PRO A 2 -10.91 5.75 10.44
CA PRO A 2 -9.98 5.20 9.44
C PRO A 2 -9.60 6.21 8.36
N ILE A 3 -10.44 7.24 8.16
CA ILE A 3 -10.21 8.33 7.22
C ILE A 3 -10.56 9.68 7.85
N ASN A 4 -9.75 10.69 7.55
CA ASN A 4 -10.01 12.09 7.90
C ASN A 4 -9.63 12.98 6.71
N VAL A 5 -10.54 13.85 6.29
CA VAL A 5 -10.34 14.78 5.17
C VAL A 5 -10.29 16.21 5.70
N ARG A 6 -9.24 16.94 5.34
CA ARG A 6 -9.04 18.35 5.69
C ARG A 6 -8.60 19.14 4.47
N PHE A 7 -8.79 20.45 4.52
CA PHE A 7 -8.29 21.39 3.52
C PHE A 7 -7.26 22.28 4.19
N ILE A 8 -6.02 22.23 3.74
CA ILE A 8 -4.84 22.84 4.36
C ILE A 8 -4.10 23.75 3.37
N GLY A 9 -2.97 24.32 3.81
CA GLY A 9 -2.19 25.31 3.05
C GLY A 9 -2.69 26.73 3.29
N LYS A 10 -1.93 27.73 2.79
CA LYS A 10 -2.20 29.18 3.02
C LYS A 10 -3.62 29.63 2.66
N LYS A 11 -4.21 29.00 1.62
CA LYS A 11 -5.56 29.31 1.12
C LYS A 11 -6.54 28.17 1.33
N LYS A 12 -6.21 27.15 2.14
CA LYS A 12 -6.97 25.91 2.32
C LYS A 12 -7.33 25.23 0.98
N ASN A 13 -6.43 25.29 0.02
CA ASN A 13 -6.62 24.80 -1.34
C ASN A 13 -5.91 23.48 -1.63
N ILE A 14 -5.33 22.84 -0.62
CA ILE A 14 -4.73 21.50 -0.68
C ILE A 14 -5.63 20.53 0.09
N SER A 15 -6.04 19.46 -0.55
CA SER A 15 -6.74 18.38 0.12
C SER A 15 -5.73 17.50 0.86
N TYR A 16 -5.96 17.29 2.14
CA TYR A 16 -5.20 16.37 2.98
C TYR A 16 -6.11 15.27 3.46
N ILE A 17 -5.78 14.03 3.12
CA ILE A 17 -6.52 12.82 3.47
C ILE A 17 -5.62 11.94 4.32
N LYS A 18 -5.89 11.82 5.63
CA LYS A 18 -5.24 10.84 6.48
C LYS A 18 -6.04 9.55 6.42
N LEU A 19 -5.38 8.45 6.01
CA LEU A 19 -5.91 7.10 6.00
C LEU A 19 -5.14 6.28 7.03
N SER A 20 -5.76 6.00 8.17
CA SER A 20 -5.08 5.37 9.31
C SER A 20 -5.13 3.85 9.28
N SER A 21 -6.02 3.24 8.49
CA SER A 21 -6.19 1.79 8.44
C SER A 21 -7.00 1.36 7.23
N PHE A 22 -6.58 0.27 6.60
CA PHE A 22 -7.29 -0.41 5.51
C PHE A 22 -7.99 -1.70 5.96
N LEU A 23 -8.26 -1.89 7.26
CA LEU A 23 -9.04 -3.03 7.71
C LEU A 23 -10.36 -3.10 6.95
N TYR A 24 -10.76 -4.33 6.56
CA TYR A 24 -11.94 -4.56 5.72
C TYR A 24 -13.21 -3.91 6.27
N GLY A 25 -13.43 -3.96 7.59
CA GLY A 25 -14.56 -3.30 8.26
C GLY A 25 -14.60 -1.77 8.10
N ASN A 26 -13.49 -1.15 7.67
CA ASN A 26 -13.39 0.30 7.47
C ASN A 26 -13.79 0.74 6.06
N LYS A 27 -13.93 -0.18 5.11
CA LYS A 27 -14.17 0.14 3.69
C LYS A 27 -15.34 1.10 3.48
N ASN A 28 -16.50 0.80 4.03
CA ASN A 28 -17.71 1.62 3.85
C ASN A 28 -17.54 3.04 4.41
N VAL A 29 -16.82 3.20 5.52
CA VAL A 29 -16.53 4.51 6.12
C VAL A 29 -15.52 5.27 5.25
N ILE A 30 -14.52 4.59 4.72
CA ILE A 30 -13.54 5.19 3.80
C ILE A 30 -14.26 5.67 2.54
N ASP A 31 -15.02 4.81 1.88
CA ASP A 31 -15.73 5.09 0.65
C ASP A 31 -16.72 6.25 0.80
N SER A 32 -17.58 6.21 1.81
CA SER A 32 -18.59 7.23 2.05
C SER A 32 -17.98 8.59 2.41
N THR A 33 -16.93 8.59 3.25
CA THR A 33 -16.24 9.83 3.62
C THR A 33 -15.48 10.42 2.44
N PHE A 34 -14.82 9.60 1.63
CA PHE A 34 -14.12 10.05 0.42
C PHE A 34 -15.12 10.66 -0.57
N LEU A 35 -16.21 9.95 -0.88
CA LEU A 35 -17.24 10.40 -1.83
C LEU A 35 -17.95 11.68 -1.37
N SER A 36 -18.27 11.81 -0.09
CA SER A 36 -18.89 13.03 0.43
C SER A 36 -18.02 14.28 0.27
N ASN A 37 -16.69 14.09 0.17
CA ASN A 37 -15.73 15.18 -0.03
C ASN A 37 -15.21 15.29 -1.48
N ILE A 38 -15.61 14.41 -2.38
CA ILE A 38 -15.00 14.29 -3.73
C ILE A 38 -15.02 15.57 -4.55
N LYS A 39 -16.11 16.37 -4.45
CA LYS A 39 -16.24 17.65 -5.14
C LYS A 39 -15.16 18.64 -4.68
N ASN A 40 -14.95 18.74 -3.38
CA ASN A 40 -13.96 19.65 -2.80
C ASN A 40 -12.54 19.15 -3.05
N ILE A 41 -12.31 17.81 -2.97
CA ILE A 41 -11.03 17.19 -3.31
C ILE A 41 -10.68 17.51 -4.76
N ARG A 42 -11.60 17.35 -5.70
CA ARG A 42 -11.38 17.63 -7.12
C ARG A 42 -11.03 19.10 -7.38
N ASN A 43 -11.62 20.01 -6.65
CA ASN A 43 -11.40 21.45 -6.80
C ASN A 43 -10.11 21.93 -6.10
N SER A 44 -9.40 21.08 -5.39
CA SER A 44 -8.14 21.45 -4.76
C SER A 44 -6.98 21.50 -5.77
N LYS A 45 -5.98 22.32 -5.51
CA LYS A 45 -4.78 22.45 -6.34
C LYS A 45 -3.83 21.24 -6.22
N GLY A 46 -3.90 20.52 -5.12
CA GLY A 46 -3.07 19.36 -4.86
C GLY A 46 -3.73 18.44 -3.83
N LEU A 47 -3.29 17.21 -3.81
CA LEU A 47 -3.78 16.16 -2.92
C LEU A 47 -2.60 15.55 -2.15
N ILE A 48 -2.73 15.50 -0.82
CA ILE A 48 -1.83 14.78 0.06
C ILE A 48 -2.60 13.61 0.67
N ILE A 49 -2.09 12.39 0.51
CA ILE A 49 -2.60 11.19 1.19
C ILE A 49 -1.57 10.78 2.24
N ASP A 50 -1.94 10.89 3.51
CA ASP A 50 -1.08 10.52 4.63
C ASP A 50 -1.37 9.08 5.08
N LEU A 51 -0.39 8.21 4.87
CA LEU A 51 -0.42 6.79 5.20
C LEU A 51 0.54 6.41 6.33
N ARG A 52 1.27 7.36 6.93
CA ARG A 52 2.38 7.10 7.86
C ARG A 52 2.05 6.15 9.00
N GLU A 53 0.81 6.12 9.46
CA GLU A 53 0.35 5.26 10.56
C GLU A 53 -0.44 4.02 10.08
N ASN A 54 -0.63 3.86 8.76
CA ASN A 54 -1.48 2.81 8.21
C ASN A 54 -0.72 1.48 8.09
N ARG A 55 -1.07 0.53 8.92
CA ARG A 55 -0.46 -0.81 8.96
C ARG A 55 -1.05 -1.79 7.94
N GLY A 56 -1.93 -1.33 7.05
CA GLY A 56 -2.55 -2.18 6.03
C GLY A 56 -3.94 -2.67 6.40
N GLY A 57 -4.28 -3.83 5.86
CA GLY A 57 -5.58 -4.47 5.96
C GLY A 57 -5.97 -5.13 4.63
N SER A 58 -7.04 -4.66 3.98
CA SER A 58 -7.54 -5.20 2.71
C SER A 58 -7.37 -4.20 1.58
N ASP A 59 -6.92 -4.67 0.42
CA ASP A 59 -6.82 -3.87 -0.80
C ASP A 59 -8.19 -3.34 -1.24
N ALA A 60 -9.27 -4.05 -0.95
CA ALA A 60 -10.63 -3.57 -1.20
C ALA A 60 -10.95 -2.23 -0.53
N SER A 61 -10.24 -1.87 0.56
CA SER A 61 -10.48 -0.63 1.30
C SER A 61 -9.92 0.62 0.60
N TRP A 62 -8.98 0.48 -0.32
CA TRP A 62 -8.43 1.60 -1.09
C TRP A 62 -8.81 1.59 -2.57
N ASN A 63 -9.42 0.52 -3.09
CA ASN A 63 -9.73 0.37 -4.52
C ASN A 63 -10.52 1.56 -5.08
N MET A 64 -11.54 2.05 -4.36
CA MET A 64 -12.31 3.20 -4.83
C MET A 64 -11.43 4.47 -4.97
N ILE A 65 -10.53 4.71 -4.02
CA ILE A 65 -9.60 5.85 -4.10
C ILE A 65 -8.69 5.68 -5.32
N ALA A 66 -8.16 4.48 -5.54
CA ALA A 66 -7.35 4.17 -6.73
C ALA A 66 -8.15 4.38 -8.02
N ASP A 67 -9.41 3.97 -8.06
CA ASP A 67 -10.30 4.19 -9.21
C ASP A 67 -10.42 5.68 -9.59
N TYR A 68 -10.45 6.58 -8.62
CA TYR A 68 -10.47 8.02 -8.89
C TYR A 68 -9.09 8.60 -9.29
N LEU A 69 -8.01 7.96 -8.88
CA LEU A 69 -6.64 8.43 -9.13
C LEU A 69 -6.06 7.94 -10.45
N LEU A 70 -6.43 6.74 -10.89
CA LEU A 70 -5.83 6.05 -12.04
C LEU A 70 -6.69 6.22 -13.30
N LYS A 71 -6.04 6.39 -14.46
CA LYS A 71 -6.68 6.45 -15.78
C LYS A 71 -6.80 5.08 -16.45
N GLU A 72 -6.02 4.11 -16.00
CA GLU A 72 -6.02 2.75 -16.50
C GLU A 72 -7.40 2.10 -16.25
N LYS A 73 -7.94 1.43 -17.28
CA LYS A 73 -9.20 0.70 -17.17
C LYS A 73 -9.09 -0.54 -16.28
N GLU A 74 -7.90 -1.11 -16.25
CA GLU A 74 -7.54 -2.22 -15.39
C GLU A 74 -6.17 -1.95 -14.76
N TYR A 75 -6.00 -2.34 -13.51
CA TYR A 75 -4.74 -2.20 -12.79
C TYR A 75 -4.54 -3.34 -11.79
N THR A 76 -3.30 -3.60 -11.44
CA THR A 76 -2.92 -4.55 -10.40
C THR A 76 -1.69 -4.06 -9.67
N VAL A 77 -1.44 -4.61 -8.49
CA VAL A 77 -0.19 -4.33 -7.78
C VAL A 77 0.98 -4.84 -8.62
N PRO A 78 2.02 -4.03 -8.89
CA PRO A 78 3.08 -4.34 -9.84
C PRO A 78 4.13 -5.31 -9.26
N VAL A 79 3.67 -6.48 -8.85
CA VAL A 79 4.50 -7.53 -8.25
C VAL A 79 4.24 -8.88 -8.89
N LYS A 80 5.29 -9.71 -8.94
CA LYS A 80 5.14 -11.16 -9.07
C LYS A 80 5.05 -11.73 -7.66
N ALA A 81 4.07 -12.60 -7.43
CA ALA A 81 3.83 -13.20 -6.14
C ALA A 81 4.07 -14.70 -6.22
N TYR A 82 4.75 -15.24 -5.22
CA TYR A 82 5.07 -16.65 -5.14
C TYR A 82 4.71 -17.21 -3.77
N SER A 83 4.09 -18.39 -3.73
CA SER A 83 3.92 -19.15 -2.49
C SER A 83 4.65 -20.48 -2.53
N ARG A 84 4.97 -21.01 -1.36
CA ARG A 84 5.52 -22.37 -1.25
C ARG A 84 4.42 -23.38 -1.50
N LYS A 85 4.76 -24.42 -2.28
CA LYS A 85 3.89 -25.54 -2.57
C LYS A 85 4.46 -26.80 -1.92
N TYR A 86 3.65 -27.42 -1.06
CA TYR A 86 3.99 -28.69 -0.42
C TYR A 86 2.96 -29.72 -0.82
N ILE A 87 3.40 -30.83 -1.41
CA ILE A 87 2.54 -31.93 -1.85
C ILE A 87 3.00 -33.22 -1.20
N PRO A 88 2.41 -33.60 -0.04
CA PRO A 88 2.81 -34.82 0.69
C PRO A 88 2.71 -36.08 -0.16
N ALA A 89 1.76 -36.15 -1.09
CA ALA A 89 1.60 -37.31 -1.98
C ALA A 89 2.83 -37.56 -2.87
N TYR A 90 3.71 -36.59 -3.04
CA TYR A 90 4.93 -36.78 -3.84
C TYR A 90 6.11 -37.39 -3.07
N ILE A 91 5.99 -37.62 -1.76
CA ILE A 91 7.07 -38.17 -0.95
C ILE A 91 7.53 -39.51 -1.52
N GLU A 92 6.59 -40.37 -1.90
CA GLU A 92 6.91 -41.68 -2.47
C GLU A 92 7.57 -41.57 -3.85
N PHE A 93 7.04 -40.69 -4.69
CA PHE A 93 7.55 -40.45 -6.05
C PHE A 93 8.88 -39.72 -6.08
N GLY A 94 9.14 -38.82 -5.14
CA GLY A 94 10.39 -38.07 -5.02
C GLY A 94 11.63 -38.95 -4.84
N LYS A 95 11.46 -40.23 -4.42
CA LYS A 95 12.53 -41.21 -4.39
C LYS A 95 13.03 -41.59 -5.78
N TYR A 96 12.19 -41.50 -6.78
CA TYR A 96 12.45 -41.91 -8.17
C TYR A 96 12.53 -40.73 -9.15
N ILE A 97 11.94 -39.62 -8.81
CA ILE A 97 11.85 -38.40 -9.62
C ILE A 97 12.40 -37.24 -8.80
N PRO A 98 13.70 -36.89 -8.95
CA PRO A 98 14.35 -35.86 -8.14
C PRO A 98 13.67 -34.50 -8.16
N GLU A 99 13.05 -34.13 -9.28
CA GLU A 99 12.33 -32.85 -9.49
C GLU A 99 11.14 -32.69 -8.54
N LEU A 100 10.59 -33.80 -8.01
CA LEU A 100 9.50 -33.76 -7.05
C LEU A 100 9.96 -33.50 -5.61
N ASN A 101 11.27 -33.57 -5.34
CA ASN A 101 11.80 -33.36 -3.99
C ASN A 101 11.50 -31.96 -3.47
N ASP A 102 11.49 -30.93 -4.34
CA ASP A 102 11.18 -29.58 -3.93
C ASP A 102 9.74 -29.44 -3.43
N PHE A 103 8.79 -30.19 -4.00
CA PHE A 103 7.40 -30.23 -3.53
C PHE A 103 7.26 -30.98 -2.21
N THR A 104 8.06 -32.02 -1.98
CA THR A 104 8.02 -32.80 -0.73
C THR A 104 8.72 -32.10 0.41
N LYS A 105 9.74 -31.29 0.13
CA LYS A 105 10.47 -30.46 1.10
C LYS A 105 9.82 -29.11 1.35
N GLY A 106 8.79 -28.75 0.56
CA GLY A 106 8.15 -27.41 0.62
C GLY A 106 9.07 -26.28 0.15
N THR A 107 10.05 -26.59 -0.70
CA THR A 107 10.96 -25.60 -1.31
C THR A 107 10.47 -25.16 -2.69
N ALA A 108 9.60 -25.96 -3.34
CA ALA A 108 8.97 -25.58 -4.60
C ALA A 108 8.13 -24.30 -4.44
N MET A 109 8.26 -23.41 -5.43
CA MET A 109 7.51 -22.14 -5.47
C MET A 109 6.50 -22.19 -6.62
N GLU A 110 5.32 -21.64 -6.36
CA GLU A 110 4.24 -21.50 -7.34
C GLU A 110 3.89 -20.02 -7.49
N GLU A 111 3.82 -19.53 -8.72
CA GLU A 111 3.39 -18.15 -8.97
C GLU A 111 1.89 -18.01 -8.73
N ILE A 112 1.53 -17.02 -7.92
CA ILE A 112 0.14 -16.64 -7.65
C ILE A 112 -0.24 -15.58 -8.68
N LYS A 113 -1.24 -15.89 -9.51
CA LYS A 113 -1.83 -14.90 -10.44
C LYS A 113 -2.91 -14.11 -9.73
N TYR A 114 -2.70 -12.81 -9.58
CA TYR A 114 -3.72 -11.89 -9.10
C TYR A 114 -4.63 -11.46 -10.25
N SER A 115 -5.92 -11.32 -9.96
CA SER A 115 -6.86 -10.69 -10.89
C SER A 115 -6.62 -9.19 -10.93
N ASN A 116 -6.77 -8.61 -12.12
CA ASN A 116 -6.76 -7.16 -12.26
C ASN A 116 -8.00 -6.54 -11.57
N TYR A 117 -7.81 -5.39 -10.98
CA TYR A 117 -8.91 -4.53 -10.55
C TYR A 117 -9.50 -3.81 -11.78
N ILE A 118 -10.81 -3.82 -11.89
CA ILE A 118 -11.52 -3.10 -12.96
C ILE A 118 -11.89 -1.72 -12.44
N ASN A 119 -11.37 -0.70 -13.11
CA ASN A 119 -11.67 0.69 -12.78
C ASN A 119 -13.09 1.05 -13.21
N LYS A 120 -13.91 1.49 -12.25
CA LYS A 120 -15.34 1.77 -12.44
C LYS A 120 -15.65 3.27 -12.58
N VAL A 121 -14.65 4.13 -12.45
CA VAL A 121 -14.83 5.59 -12.47
C VAL A 121 -14.55 6.12 -13.88
N ALA A 122 -15.49 6.87 -14.44
CA ALA A 122 -15.36 7.50 -15.74
C ALA A 122 -14.19 8.52 -15.76
N ASP A 123 -13.51 8.66 -16.90
CA ASP A 123 -12.32 9.52 -17.04
C ASP A 123 -12.59 10.97 -16.67
N SER A 124 -13.79 11.50 -16.99
CA SER A 124 -14.21 12.86 -16.63
C SER A 124 -14.33 13.10 -15.12
N LEU A 125 -14.31 12.03 -14.32
CA LEU A 125 -14.42 12.07 -12.87
C LEU A 125 -13.09 11.85 -12.15
N LYS A 126 -12.00 11.62 -12.88
CA LYS A 126 -10.67 11.37 -12.28
C LYS A 126 -10.12 12.59 -11.55
N LEU A 127 -9.25 12.32 -10.59
CA LEU A 127 -8.48 13.31 -9.87
C LEU A 127 -7.14 13.52 -10.57
N GLU A 128 -6.96 14.66 -11.20
CA GLU A 128 -5.79 14.95 -12.05
C GLU A 128 -4.72 15.82 -11.36
N GLN A 129 -5.11 16.47 -10.26
CA GLN A 129 -4.17 17.33 -9.52
C GLN A 129 -2.93 16.54 -9.05
N PRO A 130 -1.82 17.25 -8.79
CA PRO A 130 -0.62 16.66 -8.22
C PRO A 130 -0.94 15.91 -6.92
N LEU A 131 -0.40 14.68 -6.81
CA LEU A 131 -0.59 13.80 -5.67
C LEU A 131 0.73 13.58 -4.96
N ILE A 132 0.73 13.78 -3.64
CA ILE A 132 1.81 13.38 -2.75
C ILE A 132 1.29 12.35 -1.77
N ILE A 133 2.06 11.28 -1.55
CA ILE A 133 1.79 10.29 -0.52
C ILE A 133 2.84 10.40 0.57
N LEU A 134 2.40 10.58 1.82
CA LEU A 134 3.28 10.56 2.98
C LEU A 134 3.39 9.14 3.51
N THR A 135 4.65 8.65 3.62
CA THR A 135 4.97 7.31 4.09
C THR A 135 5.78 7.33 5.38
N GLY A 136 5.73 6.25 6.14
CA GLY A 136 6.47 6.07 7.37
C GLY A 136 6.76 4.61 7.66
N LYS A 137 7.61 4.36 8.64
CA LYS A 137 8.05 3.01 9.07
C LYS A 137 6.92 2.07 9.53
N TYR A 138 5.71 2.59 9.70
CA TYR A 138 4.54 1.76 10.05
C TYR A 138 3.64 1.44 8.85
N CYS A 139 3.92 2.00 7.66
CA CYS A 139 3.21 1.63 6.44
C CYS A 139 3.48 0.15 6.14
N GLY A 140 2.44 -0.69 6.14
CA GLY A 140 2.65 -2.12 5.92
C GLY A 140 1.54 -2.80 5.15
N SER A 141 1.83 -3.99 4.61
CA SER A 141 0.86 -4.87 3.97
C SER A 141 0.08 -4.17 2.83
N SER A 142 -1.24 -4.18 2.84
CA SER A 142 -2.10 -3.52 1.84
C SER A 142 -1.77 -2.04 1.61
N THR A 143 -1.20 -1.35 2.61
CA THR A 143 -0.70 0.02 2.43
C THR A 143 0.50 0.05 1.48
N GLU A 144 1.40 -0.91 1.61
CA GLU A 144 2.55 -1.04 0.69
C GLU A 144 2.07 -1.37 -0.72
N ASN A 145 1.03 -2.20 -0.87
CA ASN A 145 0.42 -2.49 -2.18
C ASN A 145 -0.07 -1.21 -2.86
N PHE A 146 -0.78 -0.35 -2.13
CA PHE A 146 -1.24 0.94 -2.65
C PHE A 146 -0.07 1.86 -3.03
N ILE A 147 0.95 1.97 -2.18
CA ILE A 147 2.15 2.78 -2.45
C ILE A 147 2.90 2.27 -3.68
N MET A 148 3.12 0.94 -3.78
CA MET A 148 3.76 0.31 -4.94
C MET A 148 3.02 0.62 -6.23
N LEU A 149 1.68 0.50 -6.23
CA LEU A 149 0.85 0.81 -7.39
C LEU A 149 1.00 2.28 -7.81
N MET A 150 0.83 3.23 -6.87
CA MET A 150 0.93 4.67 -7.17
C MET A 150 2.32 5.08 -7.65
N LYS A 151 3.37 4.49 -7.09
CA LYS A 151 4.76 4.71 -7.49
C LYS A 151 5.05 4.14 -8.88
N TYR A 152 4.61 2.93 -9.16
CA TYR A 152 4.81 2.25 -10.43
C TYR A 152 4.18 3.01 -11.61
N VAL A 153 2.94 3.45 -11.47
CA VAL A 153 2.25 4.25 -12.50
C VAL A 153 2.66 5.72 -12.48
N LYS A 154 3.61 6.10 -11.64
CA LYS A 154 4.12 7.48 -11.48
C LYS A 154 3.02 8.51 -11.21
N LYS A 155 1.95 8.09 -10.52
CA LYS A 155 0.83 8.97 -10.18
C LYS A 155 1.14 9.87 -8.99
N ALA A 156 1.99 9.43 -8.06
CA ALA A 156 2.28 10.14 -6.82
C ALA A 156 3.78 10.37 -6.62
N LEU A 157 4.14 11.48 -6.00
CA LEU A 157 5.44 11.70 -5.39
C LEU A 157 5.38 11.15 -3.94
N ILE A 158 6.29 10.26 -3.60
CA ILE A 158 6.33 9.62 -2.28
C ILE A 158 7.32 10.36 -1.38
N ILE A 159 6.86 10.86 -0.24
CA ILE A 159 7.68 11.62 0.72
C ILE A 159 7.56 11.00 2.11
N GLY A 160 8.67 10.86 2.83
CA GLY A 160 8.71 10.37 4.19
C GLY A 160 9.77 9.33 4.44
N GLU A 161 9.48 8.30 5.23
CA GLU A 161 10.40 7.21 5.55
C GLU A 161 10.05 5.95 4.75
N THR A 162 11.02 5.04 4.62
CA THR A 162 10.83 3.69 4.07
C THR A 162 9.76 2.94 4.88
N THR A 163 8.95 2.14 4.19
CA THR A 163 7.85 1.39 4.77
C THR A 163 8.31 0.20 5.63
N ALA A 164 7.36 -0.54 6.22
CA ALA A 164 7.61 -1.57 7.21
C ALA A 164 8.20 -2.88 6.66
N ALA A 165 8.31 -3.06 5.34
CA ALA A 165 8.77 -4.30 4.71
C ALA A 165 7.91 -5.54 5.07
N CYS A 166 6.59 -5.41 5.14
CA CYS A 166 5.71 -6.47 5.61
C CYS A 166 4.50 -6.75 4.71
N CYS A 167 4.70 -6.76 3.38
CA CYS A 167 3.63 -6.96 2.38
C CYS A 167 3.31 -8.43 2.03
N SER A 168 3.63 -9.41 2.85
CA SER A 168 3.70 -10.83 2.48
C SER A 168 2.50 -11.72 2.83
N SER A 169 1.28 -11.19 2.94
CA SER A 169 0.05 -11.97 3.18
C SER A 169 0.24 -13.07 4.25
N PRO A 170 0.38 -12.74 5.54
CA PRO A 170 0.72 -13.71 6.57
C PRO A 170 -0.43 -14.70 6.81
N LYS A 171 -0.07 -15.96 7.09
CA LYS A 171 -0.98 -16.96 7.64
C LYS A 171 -0.82 -17.04 9.15
N PHE A 172 -1.94 -17.12 9.85
CA PHE A 172 -1.98 -17.30 11.29
C PHE A 172 -2.04 -18.78 11.64
N TYR A 173 -1.25 -19.19 12.63
CA TYR A 173 -1.23 -20.54 13.19
C TYR A 173 -1.45 -20.46 14.69
N SER A 174 -2.47 -21.15 15.20
CA SER A 174 -2.70 -21.30 16.63
C SER A 174 -1.87 -22.45 17.17
N ILE A 175 -1.20 -22.24 18.29
CA ILE A 175 -0.52 -23.30 19.06
C ILE A 175 -1.48 -23.86 20.12
N ASN A 176 -2.23 -22.97 20.77
CA ASN A 176 -3.27 -23.28 21.74
C ASN A 176 -4.26 -22.09 21.82
N ASP A 177 -5.17 -22.12 22.80
CA ASP A 177 -6.21 -21.08 22.95
C ASP A 177 -5.64 -19.68 23.28
N PHE A 178 -4.39 -19.59 23.72
CA PHE A 178 -3.77 -18.34 24.19
C PHE A 178 -2.59 -17.89 23.32
N LEU A 179 -2.01 -18.79 22.53
CA LEU A 179 -0.77 -18.52 21.78
C LEU A 179 -0.91 -18.90 20.33
N GLY A 180 -0.48 -18.00 19.46
CA GLY A 180 -0.39 -18.21 18.03
C GLY A 180 0.75 -17.41 17.43
N PHE A 181 1.04 -17.65 16.17
CA PHE A 181 2.05 -16.91 15.42
C PHE A 181 1.61 -16.68 13.97
N GLN A 182 2.24 -15.73 13.34
CA GLN A 182 2.03 -15.43 11.92
C GLN A 182 3.32 -15.71 11.15
N ILE A 183 3.17 -16.31 9.98
CA ILE A 183 4.28 -16.54 9.04
C ILE A 183 3.92 -15.95 7.70
N SER A 184 4.87 -15.22 7.10
CA SER A 184 4.81 -14.80 5.70
C SER A 184 4.53 -15.98 4.79
N SER A 185 3.46 -15.93 4.00
CA SER A 185 3.08 -17.02 3.11
C SER A 185 3.34 -16.75 1.64
N VAL A 186 3.61 -15.48 1.28
CA VAL A 186 3.82 -15.03 -0.09
C VAL A 186 5.12 -14.23 -0.18
N LYS A 187 5.94 -14.57 -1.16
CA LYS A 187 7.11 -13.80 -1.56
C LYS A 187 6.70 -12.86 -2.68
N TYR A 188 6.86 -11.56 -2.49
CA TYR A 188 6.70 -10.57 -3.55
C TYR A 188 8.04 -10.21 -4.18
N VAL A 189 8.02 -10.02 -5.49
CA VAL A 189 9.16 -9.55 -6.27
C VAL A 189 8.65 -8.45 -7.21
N LEU A 190 9.19 -7.24 -7.08
CA LEU A 190 8.91 -6.14 -7.99
C LEU A 190 9.43 -6.45 -9.39
N LEU A 191 8.99 -5.69 -10.40
CA LEU A 191 9.42 -5.90 -11.79
C LEU A 191 10.91 -5.67 -12.01
N ASP A 192 11.56 -4.91 -11.13
CA ASP A 192 13.03 -4.69 -11.12
C ASP A 192 13.82 -5.77 -10.34
N GLY A 193 13.14 -6.78 -9.81
CA GLY A 193 13.74 -7.84 -9.01
C GLY A 193 13.81 -7.55 -7.50
N THR A 194 13.49 -6.35 -7.05
CA THR A 194 13.49 -5.99 -5.62
C THR A 194 12.44 -6.80 -4.87
N GLN A 195 12.77 -7.24 -3.66
CA GLN A 195 11.86 -7.92 -2.76
C GLN A 195 11.39 -6.94 -1.66
N PRO A 196 10.19 -6.38 -1.78
CA PRO A 196 9.70 -5.36 -0.84
C PRO A 196 9.58 -5.88 0.60
N ASN A 197 9.45 -7.18 0.79
CA ASN A 197 9.44 -7.80 2.12
C ASN A 197 10.79 -7.70 2.86
N ASP A 198 11.89 -7.49 2.14
CA ASP A 198 13.22 -7.42 2.74
C ASP A 198 13.65 -5.98 3.04
N VAL A 199 13.21 -5.03 2.21
CA VAL A 199 13.73 -3.66 2.22
C VAL A 199 12.67 -2.58 2.39
N GLY A 200 11.37 -2.92 2.27
CA GLY A 200 10.28 -1.95 2.24
C GLY A 200 10.21 -1.15 0.94
N ILE A 201 9.33 -0.18 0.90
CA ILE A 201 9.20 0.75 -0.22
C ILE A 201 9.89 2.06 0.13
N THR A 202 10.97 2.36 -0.57
CA THR A 202 11.74 3.58 -0.38
C THR A 202 10.98 4.78 -0.96
N PRO A 203 10.83 5.90 -0.23
CA PRO A 203 10.23 7.12 -0.75
C PRO A 203 11.11 7.78 -1.83
N ASP A 204 10.52 8.67 -2.63
CA ASP A 204 11.27 9.46 -3.62
C ASP A 204 12.04 10.60 -2.95
N ILE A 205 11.48 11.14 -1.85
CA ILE A 205 12.14 12.11 -0.98
C ILE A 205 12.13 11.56 0.44
N ASN A 206 13.31 11.17 0.92
CA ASN A 206 13.46 10.66 2.27
C ASN A 206 13.43 11.83 3.27
N VAL A 207 12.43 11.82 4.15
CA VAL A 207 12.26 12.82 5.21
C VAL A 207 12.03 12.08 6.52
N ARG A 208 13.04 12.11 7.39
CA ARG A 208 12.95 11.54 8.72
C ARG A 208 12.45 12.58 9.71
N GLU A 209 11.48 12.20 10.55
CA GLU A 209 11.07 13.04 11.68
C GLU A 209 12.11 12.97 12.79
N GLU A 210 12.47 14.14 13.33
CA GLU A 210 13.39 14.25 14.44
C GLU A 210 12.63 14.56 15.74
N TYR A 211 13.12 14.05 16.86
CA TYR A 211 12.51 14.31 18.17
C TYR A 211 12.30 15.80 18.45
N LYS A 212 13.25 16.65 18.05
CA LYS A 212 13.14 18.12 18.20
C LYS A 212 11.95 18.72 17.41
N ASP A 213 11.59 18.12 16.28
CA ASP A 213 10.45 18.58 15.47
C ASP A 213 9.14 18.18 16.14
N TYR A 214 9.08 16.95 16.63
CA TYR A 214 7.94 16.45 17.40
C TYR A 214 7.66 17.34 18.62
N CYS A 215 8.70 17.70 19.40
CA CYS A 215 8.55 18.60 20.57
C CYS A 215 8.02 19.99 20.21
N LYS A 216 8.23 20.44 18.97
CA LYS A 216 7.74 21.73 18.46
C LYS A 216 6.41 21.62 17.73
N GLY A 217 5.83 20.42 17.60
CA GLY A 217 4.65 20.19 16.77
C GLY A 217 4.91 20.43 15.29
N TYR A 218 6.16 20.31 14.83
CA TYR A 218 6.55 20.54 13.44
C TYR A 218 6.55 19.22 12.67
N ASP A 219 5.66 19.09 11.68
CA ASP A 219 5.56 17.95 10.79
C ASP A 219 6.42 18.19 9.55
N ARG A 220 7.67 17.73 9.59
CA ARG A 220 8.66 17.96 8.53
C ARG A 220 8.21 17.37 7.18
N ALA A 221 7.66 16.15 7.18
CA ALA A 221 7.22 15.50 5.95
C ALA A 221 6.02 16.22 5.32
N LEU A 222 5.06 16.63 6.13
CA LEU A 222 3.92 17.43 5.67
C LEU A 222 4.36 18.80 5.14
N MET A 223 5.28 19.48 5.83
CA MET A 223 5.79 20.78 5.38
C MET A 223 6.54 20.65 4.05
N THR A 224 7.38 19.61 3.89
CA THR A 224 8.03 19.31 2.60
C THR A 224 7.01 19.06 1.49
N ALA A 225 5.93 18.34 1.79
CA ALA A 225 4.86 18.10 0.81
C ALA A 225 4.15 19.39 0.38
N LEU A 226 3.85 20.27 1.34
CA LEU A 226 3.23 21.56 1.06
C LEU A 226 4.14 22.46 0.20
N GLU A 227 5.44 22.52 0.53
CA GLU A 227 6.42 23.27 -0.27
C GLU A 227 6.50 22.75 -1.72
N LYS A 228 6.46 21.42 -1.91
CA LYS A 228 6.43 20.84 -3.26
C LYS A 228 5.17 21.21 -4.04
N LEU A 229 4.01 21.23 -3.39
CA LEU A 229 2.75 21.61 -4.05
C LEU A 229 2.62 23.13 -4.28
N ASP A 230 3.23 23.97 -3.45
CA ASP A 230 3.23 25.43 -3.63
C ASP A 230 4.12 25.86 -4.82
N ASN A 231 5.06 25.02 -5.26
CA ASN A 231 5.98 25.29 -6.37
C ASN A 231 5.49 24.75 -7.73
N ILE A 232 4.29 24.16 -7.79
CA ILE A 232 3.59 23.71 -9.00
C ILE A 232 2.46 24.71 -9.34
#